data_95242d6660ee9e21f37d2faf2e7b943c
#
_entry.id   95242d6660ee9e21f37d2faf2e7b943c
#
_cell.length_a   1.000
_cell.length_b   1.000
_cell.length_c   1.000
_cell.angle_alpha   90.00
_cell.angle_beta   90.00
_cell.angle_gamma   90.00
#
_symmetry.space_group_name_H-M   'P 1'
#
loop_
_entity.id
_entity.type
_entity.pdbx_description
1 polymer ?
#
loop_
_entity_poly.entity_id
_entity_poly.type
_entity_poly.pdbx_seq_one_letter_code
_entity_poly.pdbx_strand_id
1 'polypeptide(L)' 'MSTTYDFGSGPVPAHRHLNPDGSLGGWVADTATVAPTARIGENARVYDTARVS' A
#
# COMPACT_ATOMS: atom_id res chain seq x y z
N MET A 1 -11.62 -9.89 4.66
CA MET A 1 -11.52 -8.98 5.82
C MET A 1 -10.83 -7.71 5.40
N SER A 2 -11.37 -6.57 5.79
CA SER A 2 -10.74 -5.31 5.47
C SER A 2 -9.78 -4.91 6.59
N THR A 3 -8.60 -4.48 6.21
CA THR A 3 -7.61 -3.95 7.12
C THR A 3 -7.58 -2.44 6.96
N THR A 4 -7.34 -1.73 8.04
CA THR A 4 -7.22 -0.29 7.99
C THR A 4 -5.84 0.13 8.49
N TYR A 5 -5.40 1.28 8.00
CA TYR A 5 -4.14 1.86 8.43
C TYR A 5 -4.27 3.37 8.46
N ASP A 6 -3.65 3.99 9.46
CA ASP A 6 -3.66 5.44 9.61
C ASP A 6 -2.42 6.02 8.97
N PHE A 7 -2.61 6.76 7.89
CA PHE A 7 -1.51 7.44 7.19
C PHE A 7 -1.29 8.87 7.69
N GLY A 8 -1.98 9.26 8.77
CA GLY A 8 -1.86 10.58 9.35
C GLY A 8 -3.14 11.39 9.33
N SER A 9 -4.14 10.98 8.57
CA SER A 9 -5.42 11.67 8.49
C SER A 9 -6.58 10.81 8.98
N GLY A 10 -6.29 9.75 9.70
CA GLY A 10 -7.28 8.82 10.23
C GLY A 10 -7.22 7.47 9.53
N PRO A 11 -7.83 6.43 10.13
CA PRO A 11 -7.77 5.09 9.55
C PRO A 11 -8.56 5.02 8.24
N VAL A 12 -7.96 4.40 7.24
CA VAL A 12 -8.59 4.19 5.94
C VAL A 12 -8.34 2.74 5.51
N PRO A 13 -9.20 2.16 4.67
CA PRO A 13 -8.95 0.81 4.15
C PRO A 13 -7.61 0.75 3.44
N ALA A 14 -6.79 -0.22 3.82
CA ALA A 14 -5.45 -0.36 3.28
C ALA A 14 -5.00 -1.81 3.37
N HIS A 15 -3.92 -2.13 2.67
CA HIS A 15 -3.35 -3.46 2.68
C HIS A 15 -1.84 -3.37 2.48
N ARG A 16 -1.13 -4.45 2.86
CA ARG A 16 0.29 -4.57 2.60
C ARG A 16 0.48 -5.02 1.15
N HIS A 17 1.38 -4.37 0.45
CA HIS A 17 1.67 -4.74 -0.93
C HIS A 17 2.55 -6.00 -0.96
N LEU A 18 2.16 -6.97 -1.80
CA LEU A 18 2.97 -8.15 -2.04
C LEU A 18 3.90 -7.86 -3.22
N ASN A 19 5.19 -7.79 -2.95
CA ASN A 19 6.18 -7.51 -3.98
C ASN A 19 6.36 -8.70 -4.91
N PRO A 20 6.86 -8.48 -6.14
CA PRO A 20 7.04 -9.59 -7.10
C PRO A 20 7.97 -10.70 -6.60
N ASP A 21 8.87 -10.40 -5.67
CA ASP A 21 9.78 -11.40 -5.10
C ASP A 21 9.15 -12.19 -3.95
N GLY A 22 7.89 -11.93 -3.62
CA GLY A 22 7.19 -12.61 -2.55
C GLY A 22 7.30 -11.95 -1.18
N SER A 23 8.05 -10.86 -1.07
CA SER A 23 8.17 -10.15 0.20
C SER A 23 7.01 -9.18 0.40
N LEU A 24 6.69 -8.88 1.66
CA LEU A 24 5.67 -7.88 1.96
C LEU A 24 6.29 -6.50 1.97
N GLY A 25 5.68 -5.60 1.23
CA GLY A 25 6.08 -4.20 1.20
C GLY A 25 5.33 -3.37 2.23
N GLY A 26 5.33 -2.06 1.99
CA GLY A 26 4.65 -1.12 2.87
C GLY A 26 3.14 -1.10 2.70
N TRP A 27 2.51 -0.23 3.44
CA TRP A 27 1.07 -0.08 3.41
C TRP A 27 0.62 0.68 2.17
N VAL A 28 -0.45 0.20 1.56
CA VAL A 28 -1.05 0.82 0.36
C VAL A 28 -2.53 1.03 0.65
N ALA A 29 -2.98 2.27 0.55
CA ALA A 29 -4.40 2.57 0.68
C ALA A 29 -5.17 1.94 -0.47
N ASP A 30 -6.37 1.43 -0.19
CA ASP A 30 -7.18 0.79 -1.23
C ASP A 30 -7.54 1.74 -2.36
N THR A 31 -7.54 3.04 -2.09
CA THR A 31 -7.81 4.06 -3.11
C THR A 31 -6.60 4.36 -3.99
N ALA A 32 -5.41 3.94 -3.57
CA ALA A 32 -4.20 4.12 -4.35
C ALA A 32 -4.03 2.98 -5.34
N THR A 33 -3.25 3.22 -6.37
CA THR A 33 -3.00 2.23 -7.42
C THR A 33 -1.51 1.87 -7.43
N VAL A 34 -1.21 0.59 -7.33
CA VAL A 34 0.16 0.08 -7.42
C VAL A 34 0.17 -1.04 -8.43
N ALA A 35 1.06 -0.93 -9.43
CA ALA A 35 1.19 -1.98 -10.42
C ALA A 35 1.66 -3.28 -9.74
N PRO A 36 1.17 -4.45 -10.19
CA PRO A 36 1.54 -5.71 -9.56
C PRO A 36 3.04 -6.04 -9.66
N THR A 37 3.74 -5.41 -10.60
CA THR A 37 5.19 -5.60 -10.74
C THR A 37 6.00 -4.54 -10.00
N ALA A 38 5.33 -3.55 -9.37
CA ALA A 38 6.02 -2.51 -8.62
C ALA A 38 6.52 -3.05 -7.29
N ARG A 39 7.60 -2.48 -6.82
CA ARG A 39 8.17 -2.84 -5.52
C ARG A 39 7.92 -1.72 -4.53
N ILE A 40 7.40 -2.07 -3.37
CA ILE A 40 7.16 -1.12 -2.28
C ILE A 40 8.04 -1.55 -1.12
N GLY A 41 8.90 -0.65 -0.67
CA GLY A 41 9.73 -0.93 0.50
C GLY A 41 8.88 -1.10 1.76
N GLU A 42 9.36 -1.86 2.73
CA GLU A 42 8.56 -2.17 3.92
C GLU A 42 8.21 -0.93 4.75
N ASN A 43 8.98 0.15 4.61
CA ASN A 43 8.70 1.40 5.31
C ASN A 43 8.00 2.43 4.42
N ALA A 44 7.70 2.08 3.19
CA ALA A 44 7.03 2.98 2.27
C ALA A 44 5.53 2.98 2.53
N ARG A 45 4.89 4.07 2.17
CA ARG A 45 3.44 4.24 2.31
C ARG A 45 2.90 4.84 1.04
N VAL A 46 1.84 4.23 0.53
CA VAL A 46 1.13 4.74 -0.65
C VAL A 46 -0.30 5.02 -0.20
N TYR A 47 -0.72 6.26 -0.32
CA TYR A 47 -2.02 6.68 0.20
C TYR A 47 -2.69 7.67 -0.74
N ASP A 48 -3.93 8.05 -0.38
CA ASP A 48 -4.79 8.91 -1.18
C ASP A 48 -5.01 8.28 -2.56
N THR A 49 -4.78 9.03 -3.63
CA THR A 49 -4.93 8.54 -4.98
C THR A 49 -3.58 8.34 -5.66
N ALA A 50 -2.52 8.14 -4.88
CA ALA A 50 -1.18 7.95 -5.42
C ALA A 50 -1.12 6.75 -6.38
N ARG A 51 -0.25 6.84 -7.35
CA ARG A 51 -0.07 5.78 -8.34
C ARG A 51 1.40 5.39 -8.38
N VAL A 52 1.63 4.09 -8.33
CA VAL A 52 2.98 3.54 -8.45
C VAL A 52 2.98 2.54 -9.59
N SER A 53 3.85 2.76 -10.54
CA SER A 53 3.94 1.90 -11.73
C SER A 53 5.33 1.29 -11.88
#